data_21d388fe78696800b804b7d7cc949eb3
#
_entry.id   21d388fe78696800b804b7d7cc949eb3
#
_cell.length_a   1.000
_cell.length_b   1.000
_cell.length_c   1.000
_cell.angle_alpha   90.00
_cell.angle_beta   90.00
_cell.angle_gamma   90.00
#
_symmetry.space_group_name_H-M   'P 1'
#
loop_
_entity.id
_entity.type
_entity.pdbx_description
1 polymer ?
#
loop_
_entity_poly.entity_id
_entity_poly.type
_entity_poly.pdbx_seq_one_letter_code
_entity_poly.pdbx_strand_id
1 'polypeptide(L)'
;MILYTIPIISQLETVMKHVLNFFHANLHLPWAWAIVGTTVVVRMLLVPLTIKQIHSMQNLQRYAPQMKEIQKKYKHDKQKQNEELMKFYRENKINPAASCLPMLAQLPVFIALYYTLKHFNSNFHPGAHADLSFLHIIPSISAHTTTHWGGYVLLVVYVVSQMASTFFMAATTDKTQRTLFLILPVFFVFVIARFPAGLVLYWVTTNLWTVGQGLITRRLVARTPAPAVEKRSSRTPPKDDGSSGNGARSDSPSPQPAPATSQRPRQVRRKKKRTSRR
;
A
#
# COMPACT_ATOMS: atom_id res chain seq x y z
N MET A 1 18.66 23.62 -0.88
CA MET A 1 18.14 24.96 -1.21
C MET A 1 17.13 24.95 -2.36
N ILE A 2 17.31 24.16 -3.40
CA ILE A 2 16.44 24.12 -4.59
C ILE A 2 14.98 23.69 -4.30
N LEU A 3 14.74 22.80 -3.34
CA LEU A 3 13.38 22.34 -2.99
C LEU A 3 12.52 23.41 -2.29
N TYR A 4 13.15 24.40 -1.65
CA TYR A 4 12.44 25.51 -0.98
C TYR A 4 11.86 26.53 -2.00
N THR A 5 12.41 26.58 -3.20
CA THR A 5 11.93 27.49 -4.27
C THR A 5 10.71 26.97 -5.03
N ILE A 6 10.27 25.74 -4.74
CA ILE A 6 9.07 25.18 -5.36
C ILE A 6 7.84 25.82 -4.71
N PRO A 7 7.01 26.56 -5.44
CA PRO A 7 5.91 27.34 -4.87
C PRO A 7 4.90 26.46 -4.10
N ILE A 8 4.72 25.21 -4.48
CA ILE A 8 3.84 24.27 -3.80
C ILE A 8 4.36 23.97 -2.37
N ILE A 9 5.68 23.83 -2.19
CA ILE A 9 6.25 23.50 -0.87
C ILE A 9 6.15 24.70 0.06
N SER A 10 6.42 25.92 -0.43
CA SER A 10 6.31 27.14 0.37
C SER A 10 4.88 27.43 0.81
N GLN A 11 3.90 27.22 -0.08
CA GLN A 11 2.48 27.33 0.28
C GLN A 11 2.08 26.30 1.33
N LEU A 12 2.53 25.06 1.16
CA LEU A 12 2.23 23.99 2.12
C LEU A 12 2.91 24.23 3.48
N GLU A 13 4.12 24.76 3.51
CA GLU A 13 4.79 25.21 4.73
C GLU A 13 3.97 26.30 5.42
N THR A 14 3.48 27.30 4.68
CA THR A 14 2.61 28.35 5.23
C THR A 14 1.33 27.78 5.82
N VAL A 15 0.69 26.85 5.16
CA VAL A 15 -0.48 26.12 5.70
C VAL A 15 -0.12 25.36 6.97
N MET A 16 1.02 24.66 6.99
CA MET A 16 1.47 23.93 8.19
C MET A 16 1.70 24.89 9.37
N LYS A 17 2.33 26.04 9.12
CA LYS A 17 2.52 27.08 10.15
C LYS A 17 1.20 27.58 10.72
N HIS A 18 0.23 27.88 9.86
CA HIS A 18 -1.08 28.35 10.32
C HIS A 18 -1.81 27.28 11.13
N VAL A 19 -1.80 26.02 10.69
CA VAL A 19 -2.46 24.94 11.42
C VAL A 19 -1.77 24.67 12.76
N LEU A 20 -0.45 24.63 12.81
CA LEU A 20 0.31 24.47 14.07
C LEU A 20 0.02 25.61 15.03
N ASN A 21 0.05 26.86 14.54
CA ASN A 21 -0.26 28.04 15.36
C ASN A 21 -1.70 28.04 15.85
N PHE A 22 -2.64 27.62 15.01
CA PHE A 22 -4.05 27.47 15.39
C PHE A 22 -4.20 26.53 16.59
N PHE A 23 -3.57 25.35 16.55
CA PHE A 23 -3.61 24.40 17.66
C PHE A 23 -2.95 24.96 18.92
N HIS A 24 -1.84 25.66 18.76
CA HIS A 24 -1.13 26.22 19.90
C HIS A 24 -1.85 27.45 20.50
N ALA A 25 -2.20 28.42 19.67
CA ALA A 25 -2.74 29.71 20.13
C ALA A 25 -4.23 29.62 20.53
N ASN A 26 -5.07 28.90 19.75
CA ASN A 26 -6.52 28.87 19.97
C ASN A 26 -6.94 27.71 20.88
N LEU A 27 -6.26 26.57 20.81
CA LEU A 27 -6.58 25.39 21.64
C LEU A 27 -5.65 25.26 22.85
N HIS A 28 -4.69 26.19 23.02
CA HIS A 28 -3.72 26.23 24.12
C HIS A 28 -2.94 24.92 24.28
N LEU A 29 -2.71 24.20 23.17
CA LEU A 29 -1.99 22.93 23.20
C LEU A 29 -0.47 23.19 23.21
N PRO A 30 0.32 22.44 24.00
CA PRO A 30 1.76 22.41 23.86
C PRO A 30 2.18 22.10 22.43
N TRP A 31 3.29 22.65 21.95
CA TRP A 31 3.73 22.52 20.56
C TRP A 31 3.83 21.08 20.07
N ALA A 32 4.24 20.16 20.94
CA ALA A 32 4.30 18.74 20.59
C ALA A 32 2.92 18.15 20.26
N TRP A 33 1.90 18.51 21.05
CA TRP A 33 0.52 18.09 20.78
C TRP A 33 -0.09 18.81 19.58
N ALA A 34 0.36 20.04 19.29
CA ALA A 34 -0.02 20.72 18.05
C ALA A 34 0.50 19.97 16.81
N ILE A 35 1.72 19.39 16.86
CA ILE A 35 2.23 18.51 15.80
C ILE A 35 1.36 17.26 15.65
N VAL A 36 1.01 16.60 16.76
CA VAL A 36 0.11 15.43 16.74
C VAL A 36 -1.24 15.79 16.13
N GLY A 37 -1.86 16.88 16.58
CA GLY A 37 -3.15 17.35 16.07
C GLY A 37 -3.11 17.68 14.58
N THR A 38 -2.08 18.41 14.14
CA THR A 38 -1.85 18.73 12.71
C THR A 38 -1.72 17.44 11.90
N THR A 39 -0.97 16.46 12.41
CA THR A 39 -0.82 15.16 11.73
C THR A 39 -2.15 14.46 11.57
N VAL A 40 -2.97 14.44 12.62
CA VAL A 40 -4.30 13.82 12.60
C VAL A 40 -5.21 14.51 11.58
N VAL A 41 -5.24 15.84 11.54
CA VAL A 41 -6.04 16.59 10.55
C VAL A 41 -5.62 16.26 9.13
N VAL A 42 -4.32 16.31 8.84
CA VAL A 42 -3.78 15.94 7.52
C VAL A 42 -4.17 14.51 7.15
N ARG A 43 -4.07 13.59 8.10
CA ARG A 43 -4.44 12.19 7.88
C ARG A 43 -5.95 12.01 7.65
N MET A 44 -6.79 12.75 8.36
CA MET A 44 -8.24 12.74 8.11
C MET A 44 -8.58 13.22 6.69
N LEU A 45 -7.96 14.30 6.24
CA LEU A 45 -8.15 14.82 4.88
C LEU A 45 -7.70 13.82 3.81
N LEU A 46 -6.67 13.02 4.10
CA LEU A 46 -6.15 12.00 3.19
C LEU A 46 -6.90 10.66 3.28
N VAL A 47 -7.86 10.47 4.21
CA VAL A 47 -8.61 9.21 4.36
C VAL A 47 -9.25 8.74 3.05
N PRO A 48 -9.99 9.58 2.28
CA PRO A 48 -10.62 9.11 1.04
C PRO A 48 -9.61 8.61 0.01
N LEU A 49 -8.44 9.26 -0.06
CA LEU A 49 -7.33 8.81 -0.91
C LEU A 49 -6.78 7.48 -0.43
N THR A 50 -6.55 7.34 0.87
CA THR A 50 -5.98 6.12 1.48
C THR A 50 -6.93 4.92 1.34
N ILE A 51 -8.25 5.12 1.43
CA ILE A 51 -9.23 4.05 1.19
C ILE A 51 -9.12 3.53 -0.25
N LYS A 52 -9.06 4.41 -1.25
CA LYS A 52 -8.86 4.02 -2.66
C LYS A 52 -7.57 3.21 -2.85
N GLN A 53 -6.50 3.59 -2.15
CA GLN A 53 -5.21 2.89 -2.18
C GLN A 53 -5.30 1.50 -1.56
N ILE A 54 -5.98 1.35 -0.42
CA ILE A 54 -6.19 0.06 0.24
C ILE A 54 -6.97 -0.88 -0.69
N HIS A 55 -8.01 -0.40 -1.36
CA HIS A 55 -8.74 -1.20 -2.35
C HIS A 55 -7.86 -1.63 -3.52
N SER A 56 -7.03 -0.73 -4.06
CA SER A 56 -6.08 -1.07 -5.13
C SER A 56 -5.07 -2.13 -4.69
N MET A 57 -4.55 -2.00 -3.47
CA MET A 57 -3.62 -2.97 -2.88
C MET A 57 -4.28 -4.33 -2.64
N GLN A 58 -5.53 -4.36 -2.16
CA GLN A 58 -6.29 -5.61 -2.00
C GLN A 58 -6.52 -6.30 -3.34
N ASN A 59 -6.83 -5.56 -4.40
CA ASN A 59 -6.96 -6.12 -5.74
C ASN A 59 -5.63 -6.74 -6.20
N LEU A 60 -4.51 -6.04 -6.02
CA LEU A 60 -3.19 -6.58 -6.34
C LEU A 60 -2.90 -7.89 -5.60
N GLN A 61 -3.29 -7.97 -4.30
CA GLN A 61 -3.15 -9.20 -3.50
C GLN A 61 -3.99 -10.36 -4.02
N ARG A 62 -5.21 -10.08 -4.48
CA ARG A 62 -6.11 -11.11 -5.02
C ARG A 62 -5.52 -11.78 -6.25
N TYR A 63 -4.83 -11.03 -7.10
CA TYR A 63 -4.21 -11.54 -8.32
C TYR A 63 -2.76 -12.02 -8.13
N ALA A 64 -2.25 -11.91 -6.93
CA ALA A 64 -0.89 -12.31 -6.61
C ALA A 64 -0.53 -13.76 -6.95
N PRO A 65 -1.37 -14.80 -6.75
CA PRO A 65 -1.03 -16.16 -7.16
C PRO A 65 -0.83 -16.26 -8.67
N GLN A 66 -1.67 -15.60 -9.47
CA GLN A 66 -1.57 -15.59 -10.94
C GLN A 66 -0.31 -14.87 -11.41
N MET A 67 0.04 -13.77 -10.78
CA MET A 67 1.29 -13.05 -11.05
C MET A 67 2.52 -13.93 -10.78
N LYS A 68 2.50 -14.74 -9.70
CA LYS A 68 3.57 -15.68 -9.39
C LYS A 68 3.68 -16.79 -10.42
N GLU A 69 2.59 -17.25 -10.99
CA GLU A 69 2.60 -18.23 -12.08
C GLU A 69 3.29 -17.66 -13.32
N ILE A 70 2.97 -16.42 -13.72
CA ILE A 70 3.64 -15.72 -14.82
C ILE A 70 5.15 -15.57 -14.51
N GLN A 71 5.49 -15.14 -13.30
CA GLN A 71 6.90 -14.98 -12.89
C GLN A 71 7.68 -16.30 -12.93
N LYS A 72 7.05 -17.40 -12.54
CA LYS A 72 7.67 -18.73 -12.61
C LYS A 72 7.82 -19.22 -14.04
N LYS A 73 6.78 -19.02 -14.86
CA LYS A 73 6.76 -19.48 -16.26
C LYS A 73 7.87 -18.80 -17.09
N TYR A 74 8.09 -17.52 -16.88
CA TYR A 74 9.07 -16.72 -17.63
C TYR A 74 10.32 -16.37 -16.80
N LYS A 75 10.72 -17.24 -15.85
CA LYS A 75 11.86 -16.99 -14.94
C LYS A 75 13.16 -16.70 -15.67
N HIS A 76 13.39 -17.34 -16.81
CA HIS A 76 14.63 -17.24 -17.59
C HIS A 76 14.61 -16.13 -18.64
N ASP A 77 13.43 -15.55 -18.91
CA ASP A 77 13.26 -14.44 -19.86
C ASP A 77 12.57 -13.25 -19.16
N LYS A 78 13.39 -12.32 -18.69
CA LYS A 78 12.92 -11.14 -17.94
C LYS A 78 12.12 -10.17 -18.79
N GLN A 79 12.43 -10.07 -20.07
CA GLN A 79 11.71 -9.17 -20.97
C GLN A 79 10.28 -9.68 -21.17
N LYS A 80 10.15 -10.95 -21.53
CA LYS A 80 8.85 -11.60 -21.72
C LYS A 80 8.04 -11.68 -20.42
N GLN A 81 8.72 -11.88 -19.28
CA GLN A 81 8.09 -11.82 -17.96
C GLN A 81 7.41 -10.46 -17.71
N ASN A 82 8.13 -9.36 -18.00
CA ASN A 82 7.61 -8.00 -17.83
C ASN A 82 6.45 -7.70 -18.81
N GLU A 83 6.59 -8.13 -20.06
CA GLU A 83 5.53 -7.96 -21.07
C GLU A 83 4.23 -8.67 -20.63
N GLU A 84 4.32 -9.94 -20.22
CA GLU A 84 3.16 -10.71 -19.78
C GLU A 84 2.57 -10.18 -18.47
N LEU A 85 3.38 -9.67 -17.54
CA LEU A 85 2.89 -9.01 -16.33
C LEU A 85 2.17 -7.70 -16.67
N MET A 86 2.70 -6.89 -17.59
CA MET A 86 2.06 -5.64 -18.01
C MET A 86 0.76 -5.90 -18.75
N LYS A 87 0.72 -6.92 -19.60
CA LYS A 87 -0.50 -7.39 -20.27
C LYS A 87 -1.54 -7.83 -19.25
N PHE A 88 -1.14 -8.65 -18.28
CA PHE A 88 -1.99 -9.11 -17.18
C PHE A 88 -2.59 -7.95 -16.37
N TYR A 89 -1.78 -6.93 -16.04
CA TYR A 89 -2.25 -5.73 -15.34
C TYR A 89 -3.31 -4.96 -16.15
N ARG A 90 -3.11 -4.83 -17.46
CA ARG A 90 -4.08 -4.15 -18.35
C ARG A 90 -5.39 -4.93 -18.45
N GLU A 91 -5.32 -6.23 -18.66
CA GLU A 91 -6.51 -7.12 -18.80
C GLU A 91 -7.36 -7.12 -17.53
N ASN A 92 -6.73 -7.11 -16.36
CA ASN A 92 -7.43 -7.13 -15.06
C ASN A 92 -7.67 -5.73 -14.49
N LYS A 93 -7.39 -4.66 -15.23
CA LYS A 93 -7.53 -3.25 -14.79
C LYS A 93 -6.81 -2.96 -13.46
N ILE A 94 -5.64 -3.57 -13.27
CA ILE A 94 -4.81 -3.41 -12.07
C ILE A 94 -3.79 -2.31 -12.34
N ASN A 95 -3.74 -1.31 -11.45
CA ASN A 95 -2.70 -0.28 -11.50
C ASN A 95 -1.68 -0.51 -10.37
N PRO A 96 -0.48 -1.05 -10.67
CA PRO A 96 0.54 -1.27 -9.65
C PRO A 96 1.09 0.05 -9.06
N ALA A 97 1.06 1.15 -9.83
CA ALA A 97 1.53 2.46 -9.38
C ALA A 97 0.60 3.08 -8.32
N ALA A 98 -0.67 2.66 -8.23
CA ALA A 98 -1.58 3.15 -7.20
C ALA A 98 -1.12 2.78 -5.78
N SER A 99 -0.29 1.75 -5.63
CA SER A 99 0.26 1.31 -4.33
C SER A 99 1.33 2.27 -3.79
N CYS A 100 2.08 2.98 -4.64
CA CYS A 100 3.13 3.93 -4.22
C CYS A 100 2.61 5.38 -4.13
N LEU A 101 1.39 5.66 -4.59
CA LEU A 101 0.79 7.00 -4.57
C LEU A 101 0.75 7.65 -3.16
N PRO A 102 0.49 6.90 -2.04
CA PRO A 102 0.54 7.49 -0.71
C PRO A 102 1.89 8.06 -0.36
N MET A 103 2.95 7.34 -0.70
CA MET A 103 4.31 7.77 -0.42
C MET A 103 4.64 9.07 -1.17
N LEU A 104 4.22 9.17 -2.43
CA LEU A 104 4.41 10.39 -3.24
C LEU A 104 3.60 11.57 -2.70
N ALA A 105 2.34 11.33 -2.28
CA ALA A 105 1.50 12.37 -1.68
C ALA A 105 2.03 12.83 -0.30
N GLN A 106 2.73 11.96 0.42
CA GLN A 106 3.30 12.24 1.73
C GLN A 106 4.57 13.10 1.66
N LEU A 107 5.36 12.99 0.56
CA LEU A 107 6.63 13.71 0.43
C LEU A 107 6.50 15.24 0.58
N PRO A 108 5.56 15.93 -0.09
CA PRO A 108 5.40 17.37 0.07
C PRO A 108 5.07 17.78 1.51
N VAL A 109 4.17 17.00 2.17
CA VAL A 109 3.79 17.25 3.58
C VAL A 109 4.99 17.09 4.51
N PHE A 110 5.77 16.03 4.29
CA PHE A 110 6.99 15.78 5.06
C PHE A 110 8.01 16.92 4.90
N ILE A 111 8.27 17.34 3.67
CA ILE A 111 9.23 18.42 3.36
C ILE A 111 8.77 19.73 4.00
N ALA A 112 7.49 20.08 3.88
CA ALA A 112 6.94 21.29 4.47
C ALA A 112 7.06 21.29 6.00
N LEU A 113 6.72 20.17 6.65
CA LEU A 113 6.86 20.05 8.11
C LEU A 113 8.32 20.07 8.56
N TYR A 114 9.21 19.42 7.80
CA TYR A 114 10.64 19.46 8.08
C TYR A 114 11.19 20.90 8.09
N TYR A 115 10.89 21.68 7.06
CA TYR A 115 11.32 23.08 7.02
C TYR A 115 10.66 23.93 8.11
N THR A 116 9.39 23.71 8.40
CA THR A 116 8.68 24.38 9.49
C THR A 116 9.35 24.13 10.84
N LEU A 117 9.75 22.88 11.14
CA LEU A 117 10.41 22.53 12.39
C LEU A 117 11.90 22.90 12.42
N LYS A 118 12.60 22.81 11.28
CA LYS A 118 13.99 23.23 11.17
C LYS A 118 14.17 24.72 11.47
N HIS A 119 13.23 25.54 11.04
CA HIS A 119 13.20 26.98 11.28
C HIS A 119 12.20 27.37 12.39
N PHE A 120 11.97 26.46 13.35
CA PHE A 120 10.91 26.61 14.36
C PHE A 120 11.03 27.93 15.13
N ASN A 121 12.21 28.27 15.62
CA ASN A 121 12.45 29.48 16.39
C ASN A 121 12.18 30.75 15.57
N SER A 122 12.56 30.79 14.30
CA SER A 122 12.31 31.94 13.43
C SER A 122 10.87 32.00 12.92
N ASN A 123 10.17 30.87 12.86
CA ASN A 123 8.78 30.82 12.39
C ASN A 123 7.78 31.22 13.48
N PHE A 124 8.01 30.81 14.72
CA PHE A 124 7.04 30.94 15.82
C PHE A 124 7.50 31.85 16.93
N HIS A 125 8.79 32.22 16.98
CA HIS A 125 9.39 33.06 18.04
C HIS A 125 8.94 32.62 19.44
N PRO A 126 9.07 31.32 19.79
CA PRO A 126 8.63 30.86 21.09
C PRO A 126 9.38 31.63 22.17
N GLY A 127 8.67 32.11 23.16
CA GLY A 127 9.30 32.81 24.30
C GLY A 127 10.24 31.88 25.04
N ALA A 128 11.12 32.45 25.86
CA ALA A 128 12.11 31.70 26.63
C ALA A 128 11.51 30.60 27.54
N HIS A 129 10.22 30.73 27.88
CA HIS A 129 9.48 29.77 28.71
C HIS A 129 8.49 28.90 27.92
N ALA A 130 8.57 28.91 26.60
CA ALA A 130 7.68 28.07 25.78
C ALA A 130 7.95 26.58 26.06
N ASP A 131 6.88 25.84 26.36
CA ASP A 131 6.95 24.39 26.54
C ASP A 131 7.10 23.70 25.19
N LEU A 132 8.32 23.28 24.89
CA LEU A 132 8.68 22.50 23.71
C LEU A 132 8.80 21.00 24.03
N SER A 133 8.45 20.61 25.27
CA SER A 133 8.58 19.24 25.73
C SER A 133 7.45 18.34 25.20
N PHE A 134 7.72 17.05 25.18
CA PHE A 134 6.70 16.03 24.93
C PHE A 134 6.74 14.98 26.04
N LEU A 135 5.64 14.86 26.78
CA LEU A 135 5.44 13.92 27.90
C LEU A 135 6.55 13.98 28.96
N HIS A 136 7.25 15.12 29.09
CA HIS A 136 8.43 15.29 29.97
C HIS A 136 9.60 14.33 29.68
N ILE A 137 9.47 13.51 28.61
CA ILE A 137 10.50 12.56 28.16
C ILE A 137 11.42 13.22 27.13
N ILE A 138 10.84 14.02 26.23
CA ILE A 138 11.56 14.77 25.19
C ILE A 138 11.55 16.23 25.61
N PRO A 139 12.72 16.82 25.95
CA PRO A 139 12.78 18.18 26.47
C PRO A 139 12.53 19.25 25.39
N SER A 140 12.82 18.95 24.12
CA SER A 140 12.56 19.88 23.01
C SER A 140 12.30 19.17 21.69
N ILE A 141 11.17 19.50 21.07
CA ILE A 141 10.77 18.98 19.74
C ILE A 141 11.60 19.57 18.60
N SER A 142 12.24 20.72 18.80
CA SER A 142 13.10 21.38 17.81
C SER A 142 14.55 20.88 17.85
N ALA A 143 14.97 20.26 18.97
CA ALA A 143 16.30 19.67 19.09
C ALA A 143 16.43 18.37 18.29
N HIS A 144 17.69 18.02 17.95
CA HIS A 144 17.97 16.73 17.33
C HIS A 144 17.54 15.58 18.24
N THR A 145 16.99 14.53 17.64
CA THR A 145 16.42 13.39 18.39
C THR A 145 17.45 12.72 19.30
N THR A 146 18.75 12.72 18.94
CA THR A 146 19.81 12.09 19.72
C THR A 146 20.39 12.96 20.84
N THR A 147 19.89 14.17 21.04
CA THR A 147 20.43 15.11 22.06
C THR A 147 20.16 14.63 23.49
N HIS A 148 19.05 13.90 23.70
CA HIS A 148 18.63 13.42 25.01
C HIS A 148 18.18 11.95 24.95
N TRP A 149 18.24 11.26 26.10
CA TRP A 149 17.83 9.85 26.22
C TRP A 149 16.38 9.60 25.75
N GLY A 150 15.46 10.54 25.99
CA GLY A 150 14.08 10.47 25.52
C GLY A 150 13.95 10.39 24.01
N GLY A 151 14.88 10.97 23.26
CA GLY A 151 14.93 10.85 21.81
C GLY A 151 15.26 9.42 21.35
N TYR A 152 16.12 8.68 22.07
CA TYR A 152 16.38 7.28 21.78
C TYR A 152 15.13 6.42 22.03
N VAL A 153 14.38 6.71 23.11
CA VAL A 153 13.07 6.06 23.33
C VAL A 153 12.13 6.34 22.17
N LEU A 154 12.06 7.58 21.70
CA LEU A 154 11.24 7.94 20.54
C LEU A 154 11.66 7.19 19.27
N LEU A 155 12.97 7.00 19.04
CA LEU A 155 13.48 6.21 17.91
C LEU A 155 13.05 4.73 18.00
N VAL A 156 13.08 4.13 19.19
CA VAL A 156 12.60 2.77 19.42
C VAL A 156 11.11 2.69 19.11
N VAL A 157 10.31 3.63 19.63
CA VAL A 157 8.87 3.72 19.35
C VAL A 157 8.60 3.91 17.84
N TYR A 158 9.42 4.72 17.18
CA TYR A 158 9.36 4.88 15.72
C TYR A 158 9.57 3.53 15.00
N VAL A 159 10.64 2.79 15.32
CA VAL A 159 10.92 1.50 14.68
C VAL A 159 9.78 0.52 14.88
N VAL A 160 9.31 0.37 16.12
CA VAL A 160 8.20 -0.54 16.46
C VAL A 160 6.93 -0.14 15.73
N SER A 161 6.55 1.13 15.75
CA SER A 161 5.35 1.63 15.06
C SER A 161 5.48 1.50 13.55
N GLN A 162 6.66 1.72 12.98
CA GLN A 162 6.92 1.57 11.54
C GLN A 162 6.84 0.10 11.12
N MET A 163 7.41 -0.81 11.90
CA MET A 163 7.30 -2.25 11.65
C MET A 163 5.83 -2.72 11.73
N ALA A 164 5.09 -2.27 12.74
CA ALA A 164 3.66 -2.54 12.88
C ALA A 164 2.89 -2.00 11.67
N SER A 165 3.10 -0.74 11.30
CA SER A 165 2.47 -0.12 10.12
C SER A 165 2.77 -0.90 8.84
N THR A 166 4.03 -1.27 8.62
CA THR A 166 4.45 -2.08 7.49
C THR A 166 3.79 -3.45 7.49
N PHE A 167 3.72 -4.11 8.66
CA PHE A 167 3.06 -5.41 8.78
C PHE A 167 1.57 -5.36 8.41
N PHE A 168 0.87 -4.30 8.84
CA PHE A 168 -0.55 -4.12 8.52
C PHE A 168 -0.79 -3.68 7.07
N MET A 169 0.12 -2.91 6.47
CA MET A 169 -0.03 -2.42 5.10
C MET A 169 0.64 -3.34 4.06
N ALA A 170 1.74 -4.02 4.41
CA ALA A 170 2.46 -4.91 3.50
C ALA A 170 1.69 -6.21 3.31
N ALA A 171 0.72 -6.13 2.45
CA ALA A 171 0.08 -7.27 1.86
C ALA A 171 0.89 -7.80 0.67
N THR A 172 2.19 -7.66 0.72
CA THR A 172 3.09 -8.10 -0.32
C THR A 172 3.14 -9.61 -0.35
N THR A 173 2.97 -10.13 -1.52
CA THR A 173 2.93 -11.54 -1.88
C THR A 173 4.29 -12.20 -1.85
N ASP A 174 5.35 -11.42 -1.92
CA ASP A 174 6.72 -11.91 -1.95
C ASP A 174 7.37 -11.79 -0.56
N LYS A 175 7.90 -12.92 -0.07
CA LYS A 175 8.62 -12.99 1.21
C LYS A 175 9.83 -12.06 1.22
N THR A 176 10.56 -11.99 0.12
CA THR A 176 11.77 -11.16 -0.03
C THR A 176 11.43 -9.68 0.10
N GLN A 177 10.41 -9.22 -0.62
CA GLN A 177 9.95 -7.83 -0.54
C GLN A 177 9.45 -7.47 0.86
N ARG A 178 8.70 -8.37 1.50
CA ARG A 178 8.22 -8.17 2.88
C ARG A 178 9.37 -8.04 3.86
N THR A 179 10.38 -8.92 3.76
CA THR A 179 11.57 -8.89 4.62
C THR A 179 12.35 -7.59 4.40
N LEU A 180 12.52 -7.17 3.15
CA LEU A 180 13.18 -5.90 2.82
C LEU A 180 12.48 -4.72 3.46
N PHE A 181 11.14 -4.61 3.36
CA PHE A 181 10.37 -3.53 3.98
C PHE A 181 10.35 -3.56 5.51
N LEU A 182 10.57 -4.73 6.13
CA LEU A 182 10.69 -4.84 7.59
C LEU A 182 12.08 -4.42 8.08
N ILE A 183 13.13 -4.67 7.29
CA ILE A 183 14.51 -4.32 7.67
C ILE A 183 14.82 -2.84 7.37
N LEU A 184 14.22 -2.31 6.31
CA LEU A 184 14.46 -0.94 5.84
C LEU A 184 14.32 0.14 6.94
N PRO A 185 13.30 0.14 7.83
CA PRO A 185 13.18 1.12 8.90
C PRO A 185 14.36 1.13 9.87
N VAL A 186 14.99 -0.02 10.11
CA VAL A 186 16.15 -0.14 11.00
C VAL A 186 17.34 0.61 10.39
N PHE A 187 17.56 0.50 9.08
CA PHE A 187 18.59 1.29 8.39
C PHE A 187 18.29 2.79 8.41
N PHE A 188 17.02 3.16 8.27
CA PHE A 188 16.61 4.55 8.27
C PHE A 188 16.76 5.23 9.62
N VAL A 189 16.85 4.50 10.74
CA VAL A 189 17.07 5.07 12.09
C VAL A 189 18.28 5.99 12.11
N PHE A 190 19.40 5.61 11.47
CA PHE A 190 20.62 6.44 11.45
C PHE A 190 20.41 7.78 10.73
N VAL A 191 19.54 7.82 9.74
CA VAL A 191 19.16 9.05 9.04
C VAL A 191 18.18 9.86 9.88
N ILE A 192 17.17 9.21 10.44
CA ILE A 192 16.07 9.82 11.20
C ILE A 192 16.59 10.40 12.53
N ALA A 193 17.58 9.77 13.14
CA ALA A 193 18.22 10.24 14.36
C ALA A 193 18.80 11.68 14.24
N ARG A 194 19.11 12.13 13.03
CA ARG A 194 19.60 13.48 12.74
C ARG A 194 18.51 14.53 12.56
N PHE A 195 17.24 14.10 12.53
CA PHE A 195 16.11 15.04 12.39
C PHE A 195 15.66 15.59 13.75
N PRO A 196 14.93 16.73 13.75
CA PRO A 196 14.28 17.24 14.95
C PRO A 196 13.32 16.21 15.55
N ALA A 197 13.23 16.13 16.87
CA ALA A 197 12.37 15.17 17.57
C ALA A 197 10.90 15.33 17.20
N GLY A 198 10.42 16.53 16.91
CA GLY A 198 9.06 16.78 16.44
C GLY A 198 8.73 16.12 15.11
N LEU A 199 9.73 15.95 14.21
CA LEU A 199 9.53 15.24 12.95
C LEU A 199 9.41 13.73 13.17
N VAL A 200 10.16 13.17 14.12
CA VAL A 200 10.03 11.76 14.50
C VAL A 200 8.68 11.51 15.17
N LEU A 201 8.22 12.45 16.01
CA LEU A 201 6.88 12.41 16.62
C LEU A 201 5.78 12.40 15.55
N TYR A 202 5.90 13.23 14.52
CA TYR A 202 5.01 13.20 13.36
C TYR A 202 5.00 11.82 12.69
N TRP A 203 6.17 11.18 12.49
CA TRP A 203 6.25 9.84 11.91
C TRP A 203 5.58 8.78 12.79
N VAL A 204 5.84 8.80 14.10
CA VAL A 204 5.20 7.88 15.05
C VAL A 204 3.68 8.03 14.99
N THR A 205 3.17 9.27 15.05
CA THR A 205 1.73 9.56 14.95
C THR A 205 1.14 9.05 13.63
N THR A 206 1.85 9.27 12.52
CA THR A 206 1.50 8.78 11.19
C THR A 206 1.41 7.26 11.14
N ASN A 207 2.37 6.55 11.74
CA ASN A 207 2.40 5.10 11.79
C ASN A 207 1.25 4.53 12.63
N LEU A 208 1.01 5.11 13.81
CA LEU A 208 -0.11 4.71 14.67
C LEU A 208 -1.45 4.91 13.98
N TRP A 209 -1.64 6.06 13.29
CA TRP A 209 -2.82 6.28 12.46
C TRP A 209 -2.98 5.20 11.39
N THR A 210 -1.91 4.88 10.68
CA THR A 210 -1.92 3.86 9.61
C THR A 210 -2.27 2.48 10.14
N VAL A 211 -1.76 2.11 11.32
CA VAL A 211 -2.12 0.85 12.00
C VAL A 211 -3.61 0.86 12.36
N GLY A 212 -4.10 1.93 13.00
CA GLY A 212 -5.51 2.08 13.37
C GLY A 212 -6.44 2.00 12.15
N GLN A 213 -6.13 2.77 11.11
CA GLN A 213 -6.89 2.76 9.85
C GLN A 213 -6.86 1.38 9.19
N GLY A 214 -5.70 0.71 9.18
CA GLY A 214 -5.56 -0.64 8.62
C GLY A 214 -6.40 -1.68 9.37
N LEU A 215 -6.49 -1.59 10.70
CA LEU A 215 -7.32 -2.45 11.54
C LEU A 215 -8.81 -2.22 11.26
N ILE A 216 -9.25 -0.95 11.21
CA ILE A 216 -10.63 -0.57 10.92
C ILE A 216 -11.03 -1.07 9.53
N THR A 217 -10.20 -0.78 8.52
CA THR A 217 -10.49 -1.18 7.14
C THR A 217 -10.58 -2.69 6.99
N ARG A 218 -9.71 -3.45 7.67
CA ARG A 218 -9.76 -4.93 7.65
C ARG A 218 -11.02 -5.49 8.30
N ARG A 219 -11.59 -4.80 9.27
CA ARG A 219 -12.86 -5.21 9.91
C ARG A 219 -14.07 -4.84 9.07
N LEU A 220 -14.05 -3.68 8.40
CA LEU A 220 -15.20 -3.16 7.64
C LEU A 220 -15.26 -3.71 6.22
N VAL A 221 -14.11 -3.95 5.58
CA VAL A 221 -14.07 -4.47 4.21
C VAL A 221 -14.09 -5.99 4.25
N ALA A 222 -15.23 -6.59 3.91
CA ALA A 222 -15.36 -8.01 3.73
C ALA A 222 -14.31 -8.52 2.73
N ARG A 223 -13.63 -9.62 3.08
CA ARG A 223 -12.68 -10.29 2.17
C ARG A 223 -13.47 -10.87 1.01
N THR A 224 -13.53 -10.15 -0.10
CA THR A 224 -14.10 -10.73 -1.33
C THR A 224 -13.14 -11.82 -1.82
N PRO A 225 -13.61 -13.06 -2.05
CA PRO A 225 -12.76 -14.15 -2.51
C PRO A 225 -12.04 -13.79 -3.82
N ALA A 226 -10.84 -14.33 -4.01
CA ALA A 226 -10.16 -14.21 -5.30
C ALA A 226 -11.08 -14.75 -6.41
N PRO A 227 -11.15 -14.10 -7.59
CA PRO A 227 -11.85 -14.69 -8.72
C PRO A 227 -11.30 -16.08 -8.97
N ALA A 228 -12.19 -17.07 -9.09
CA ALA A 228 -11.78 -18.41 -9.46
C ALA A 228 -10.97 -18.31 -10.76
N VAL A 229 -9.77 -18.91 -10.75
CA VAL A 229 -8.98 -19.03 -11.98
C VAL A 229 -9.80 -19.92 -12.90
N GLU A 230 -10.48 -19.32 -13.86
CA GLU A 230 -11.03 -20.08 -14.97
C GLU A 230 -9.82 -20.70 -15.67
N LYS A 231 -9.57 -21.97 -15.40
CA LYS A 231 -8.59 -22.76 -16.14
C LYS A 231 -9.10 -22.80 -17.58
N ARG A 232 -8.69 -21.83 -18.40
CA ARG A 232 -8.87 -21.92 -19.83
C ARG A 232 -8.32 -23.27 -20.23
N SER A 233 -9.22 -24.18 -20.49
CA SER A 233 -8.91 -25.50 -21.01
C SER A 233 -8.01 -25.30 -22.24
N SER A 234 -6.79 -25.80 -22.17
CA SER A 234 -5.83 -25.79 -23.28
C SER A 234 -6.27 -26.68 -24.48
N ARG A 235 -7.55 -27.00 -24.55
CA ARG A 235 -8.17 -27.86 -25.57
C ARG A 235 -8.88 -27.14 -26.71
N THR A 236 -8.81 -25.81 -26.78
CA THR A 236 -9.24 -25.11 -27.98
C THR A 236 -8.02 -24.90 -28.87
N PRO A 237 -7.93 -25.63 -30.02
CA PRO A 237 -6.90 -25.35 -31.00
C PRO A 237 -7.03 -23.89 -31.47
N PRO A 238 -5.92 -23.24 -31.90
CA PRO A 238 -6.03 -21.96 -32.57
C PRO A 238 -6.96 -22.07 -33.74
N LYS A 239 -7.95 -21.18 -33.85
CA LYS A 239 -8.71 -21.01 -35.06
C LYS A 239 -7.74 -20.50 -36.10
N ASP A 240 -7.36 -21.32 -37.03
CA ASP A 240 -6.60 -20.93 -38.21
C ASP A 240 -7.48 -19.96 -39.02
N ASP A 241 -7.19 -18.68 -38.92
CA ASP A 241 -7.66 -17.66 -39.87
C ASP A 241 -6.79 -17.79 -41.13
N GLY A 242 -7.08 -18.83 -41.89
CA GLY A 242 -6.40 -19.16 -43.13
C GLY A 242 -7.35 -18.94 -44.31
N SER A 243 -7.21 -17.79 -44.92
CA SER A 243 -7.22 -17.53 -46.37
C SER A 243 -8.37 -18.01 -47.22
N SER A 244 -9.17 -17.05 -47.73
CA SER A 244 -9.54 -16.83 -49.14
C SER A 244 -9.40 -18.01 -50.12
N GLY A 245 -10.47 -18.40 -50.74
CA GLY A 245 -10.48 -19.30 -51.90
C GLY A 245 -11.88 -19.51 -52.49
N ASN A 246 -12.11 -18.77 -53.50
CA ASN A 246 -13.25 -18.73 -54.43
C ASN A 246 -13.71 -20.09 -54.94
N GLY A 247 -15.03 -20.28 -55.19
CA GLY A 247 -15.46 -21.15 -56.28
C GLY A 247 -16.67 -22.07 -56.02
N ALA A 248 -17.78 -21.68 -56.62
CA ALA A 248 -18.79 -22.51 -57.33
C ALA A 248 -19.75 -23.47 -56.62
N ARG A 249 -20.98 -23.12 -56.76
CA ARG A 249 -22.27 -23.86 -56.81
C ARG A 249 -22.19 -25.38 -56.97
N SER A 250 -23.03 -26.11 -56.20
CA SER A 250 -24.04 -27.02 -56.78
C SER A 250 -25.05 -27.53 -55.72
N ASP A 251 -26.26 -27.73 -56.18
CA ASP A 251 -27.51 -28.01 -55.48
C ASP A 251 -27.63 -29.38 -54.84
N SER A 252 -28.57 -29.42 -53.84
CA SER A 252 -29.51 -30.51 -53.45
C SER A 252 -29.01 -31.71 -52.64
N PRO A 253 -29.93 -32.41 -51.96
CA PRO A 253 -30.99 -32.03 -51.00
C PRO A 253 -30.84 -32.76 -49.64
N SER A 254 -31.62 -32.32 -48.67
CA SER A 254 -31.79 -32.93 -47.33
C SER A 254 -32.28 -34.39 -47.35
N PRO A 255 -31.91 -35.16 -46.33
CA PRO A 255 -32.83 -36.18 -45.81
C PRO A 255 -33.16 -35.95 -44.31
N GLN A 256 -34.38 -36.30 -43.98
CA GLN A 256 -35.12 -36.27 -42.72
C GLN A 256 -34.50 -37.09 -41.59
N PRO A 257 -34.85 -36.79 -40.33
CA PRO A 257 -34.31 -37.48 -39.14
C PRO A 257 -35.12 -38.75 -38.81
N ALA A 258 -34.39 -39.79 -38.38
CA ALA A 258 -34.95 -41.03 -37.82
C ALA A 258 -34.83 -41.02 -36.26
N PRO A 259 -35.63 -41.79 -35.52
CA PRO A 259 -36.02 -41.51 -34.15
C PRO A 259 -35.07 -42.04 -33.08
N ALA A 260 -35.18 -41.41 -31.90
CA ALA A 260 -34.45 -41.65 -30.69
C ALA A 260 -34.59 -43.06 -30.09
N THR A 261 -33.49 -43.73 -29.79
CA THR A 261 -33.44 -44.91 -28.95
C THR A 261 -32.93 -44.57 -27.57
N SER A 262 -33.76 -44.84 -26.58
CA SER A 262 -33.47 -44.66 -25.14
C SER A 262 -32.32 -45.58 -24.71
N GLN A 263 -31.26 -45.01 -24.08
CA GLN A 263 -30.28 -45.79 -23.33
C GLN A 263 -30.27 -45.39 -21.88
N ARG A 264 -30.47 -46.39 -21.01
CA ARG A 264 -30.48 -46.39 -19.54
C ARG A 264 -29.17 -45.88 -18.95
N PRO A 265 -29.19 -45.25 -17.76
CA PRO A 265 -27.95 -44.82 -17.05
C PRO A 265 -27.21 -46.01 -16.45
N ARG A 266 -25.91 -46.04 -16.71
CA ARG A 266 -24.96 -47.01 -16.14
C ARG A 266 -24.61 -46.64 -14.71
N GLN A 267 -24.99 -47.45 -13.73
CA GLN A 267 -24.64 -47.35 -12.32
C GLN A 267 -23.14 -47.52 -12.11
N VAL A 268 -22.48 -46.51 -11.52
CA VAL A 268 -21.08 -46.60 -11.10
C VAL A 268 -21.01 -47.19 -9.69
N ARG A 269 -20.45 -48.38 -9.61
CA ARG A 269 -20.21 -49.17 -8.40
C ARG A 269 -19.10 -48.54 -7.55
N ARG A 270 -19.44 -47.97 -6.41
CA ARG A 270 -18.51 -47.45 -5.38
C ARG A 270 -17.75 -48.61 -4.73
N LYS A 271 -16.41 -48.67 -4.91
CA LYS A 271 -15.53 -49.55 -4.16
C LYS A 271 -15.30 -49.00 -2.73
N LYS A 272 -15.77 -49.71 -1.71
CA LYS A 272 -15.45 -49.53 -0.27
C LYS A 272 -13.97 -49.83 -0.03
N LYS A 273 -13.22 -48.88 0.51
CA LYS A 273 -11.86 -49.09 0.99
C LYS A 273 -11.94 -49.68 2.44
N ARG A 274 -11.40 -50.84 2.58
CA ARG A 274 -11.27 -51.58 3.85
C ARG A 274 -10.10 -50.99 4.64
N THR A 275 -10.36 -50.53 5.87
CA THR A 275 -9.36 -50.20 6.85
C THR A 275 -8.85 -51.49 7.51
N SER A 276 -7.52 -51.72 7.42
CA SER A 276 -6.84 -52.72 8.24
C SER A 276 -6.13 -52.02 9.41
N ARG A 277 -6.52 -52.44 10.64
CA ARG A 277 -5.78 -52.23 11.87
C ARG A 277 -4.56 -53.18 11.89
N ARG A 278 -3.40 -52.63 12.15
CA ARG A 278 -2.44 -53.16 13.18
C ARG A 278 -1.46 -52.04 13.50
#